data_ee431e125160907c3641158606d326d9
#
_entry.id   ee431e125160907c3641158606d326d9
#
_cell.length_a   1.000
_cell.length_b   1.000
_cell.length_c   1.000
_cell.angle_alpha   90.00
_cell.angle_beta   90.00
_cell.angle_gamma   90.00
#
_symmetry.space_group_name_H-M   'P 1'
#
loop_
_entity.id
_entity.type
_entity.pdbx_description
1 polymer ?
#
loop_
_entity_poly.entity_id
_entity_poly.type
_entity_poly.pdbx_seq_one_letter_code
_entity_poly.pdbx_strand_id
1 'polypeptide(L)'
;EIFHSPERGFHRRTNRSGGLEGGMTHGAPLVVRAVMKPISTLTRPLASVDIATKEPRKAFKERSDICAVPAAAVVAEAAVAFVLAQAMVEKFGGDSIEHLDAAVER
;
A
#
# COMPACT_ATOMS: atom_id res chain seq x y z
N GLU A 1 24.67 -4.34 -2.34
CA GLU A 1 25.74 -4.27 -3.34
C GLU A 1 25.23 -3.54 -4.59
N ILE A 2 26.08 -2.69 -5.17
CA ILE A 2 25.81 -1.94 -6.39
C ILE A 2 26.71 -2.50 -7.49
N PHE A 3 26.14 -2.73 -8.65
CA PHE A 3 26.83 -3.24 -9.85
C PHE A 3 26.68 -2.26 -10.99
N HIS A 4 27.53 -2.34 -11.97
CA HIS A 4 27.46 -1.58 -13.20
C HIS A 4 27.55 -2.49 -14.41
N SER A 5 26.69 -2.26 -15.40
CA SER A 5 26.81 -2.86 -16.73
C SER A 5 26.53 -1.82 -17.82
N PRO A 6 27.09 -1.98 -19.03
CA PRO A 6 26.86 -1.04 -20.12
C PRO A 6 25.37 -0.88 -20.51
N GLU A 7 24.61 -1.98 -20.40
CA GLU A 7 23.19 -2.02 -20.81
C GLU A 7 22.23 -1.45 -19.74
N ARG A 8 22.59 -1.61 -18.46
CA ARG A 8 21.70 -1.27 -17.33
C ARG A 8 22.21 -0.12 -16.47
N GLY A 9 23.41 0.38 -16.73
CA GLY A 9 24.06 1.35 -15.87
C GLY A 9 24.30 0.80 -14.44
N PHE A 10 24.25 1.67 -13.45
CA PHE A 10 24.31 1.27 -12.04
C PHE A 10 23.01 0.58 -11.65
N HIS A 11 23.12 -0.62 -11.12
CA HIS A 11 21.96 -1.41 -10.72
C HIS A 11 22.24 -2.31 -9.52
N ARG A 12 21.18 -2.84 -8.92
CA ARG A 12 21.21 -3.84 -7.86
C ARG A 12 20.66 -5.17 -8.37
N ARG A 13 21.17 -6.28 -7.87
CA ARG A 13 20.68 -7.63 -8.20
C ARG A 13 19.45 -8.03 -7.40
N THR A 14 19.22 -7.38 -6.26
CA THR A 14 18.10 -7.66 -5.36
C THR A 14 17.40 -6.36 -4.99
N ASN A 15 16.12 -6.47 -4.62
CA ASN A 15 15.30 -5.34 -4.15
C ASN A 15 14.74 -5.63 -2.75
N ARG A 16 15.61 -5.99 -1.81
CA ARG A 16 15.20 -6.36 -0.45
C ARG A 16 14.74 -5.17 0.39
N SER A 17 15.13 -3.95 0.00
CA SER A 17 14.67 -2.71 0.63
C SER A 17 13.30 -2.25 0.13
N GLY A 18 12.70 -2.96 -0.83
CA GLY A 18 11.41 -2.57 -1.41
C GLY A 18 11.45 -1.27 -2.23
N GLY A 19 12.60 -0.94 -2.81
CA GLY A 19 12.78 0.24 -3.67
C GLY A 19 13.11 1.53 -2.92
N LEU A 20 13.21 1.50 -1.59
CA LEU A 20 13.48 2.65 -0.74
C LEU A 20 14.68 2.39 0.17
N GLU A 21 15.57 3.36 0.26
CA GLU A 21 16.68 3.36 1.22
C GLU A 21 16.82 4.76 1.82
N GLY A 22 16.77 4.85 3.16
CA GLY A 22 16.84 6.13 3.85
C GLY A 22 15.74 7.12 3.44
N GLY A 23 14.55 6.64 3.08
CA GLY A 23 13.43 7.46 2.58
C GLY A 23 13.56 7.90 1.12
N MET A 24 14.59 7.45 0.42
CA MET A 24 14.84 7.79 -0.99
C MET A 24 14.59 6.59 -1.89
N THR A 25 13.95 6.83 -3.03
CA THR A 25 13.80 5.82 -4.09
C THR A 25 15.14 5.61 -4.80
N HIS A 26 15.41 4.38 -5.24
CA HIS A 26 16.68 4.06 -5.93
C HIS A 26 16.48 3.43 -7.33
N GLY A 27 15.33 3.69 -7.95
CA GLY A 27 15.04 3.26 -9.31
C GLY A 27 14.53 1.83 -9.47
N ALA A 28 14.45 1.04 -8.40
CA ALA A 28 13.80 -0.26 -8.42
C ALA A 28 12.29 -0.12 -8.13
N PRO A 29 11.47 -1.15 -8.45
CA PRO A 29 10.06 -1.16 -8.09
C PRO A 29 9.84 -0.92 -6.60
N LEU A 30 8.86 -0.08 -6.26
CA LEU A 30 8.43 0.12 -4.89
C LEU A 30 7.53 -1.03 -4.45
N VAL A 31 7.94 -1.71 -3.38
CA VAL A 31 7.20 -2.83 -2.81
C VAL A 31 6.67 -2.45 -1.44
N VAL A 32 5.35 -2.36 -1.33
CA VAL A 32 4.67 -2.10 -0.07
C VAL A 32 3.91 -3.35 0.35
N ARG A 33 4.05 -3.75 1.61
CA ARG A 33 3.35 -4.88 2.20
C ARG A 33 2.42 -4.39 3.29
N ALA A 34 1.19 -4.86 3.25
CA ALA A 34 0.19 -4.59 4.26
C ALA A 34 -0.47 -5.88 4.71
N VAL A 35 -0.97 -5.89 5.93
CA VAL A 35 -1.72 -7.00 6.48
C VAL A 35 -3.15 -6.55 6.74
N MET A 36 -4.10 -7.30 6.21
CA MET A 36 -5.51 -7.03 6.42
C MET A 36 -6.03 -7.84 7.59
N LYS A 37 -6.71 -7.19 8.52
CA LYS A 37 -7.41 -7.87 9.61
C LYS A 37 -8.50 -8.77 9.04
N PRO A 38 -8.76 -9.95 9.64
CA PRO A 38 -9.89 -10.77 9.25
C PRO A 38 -11.21 -10.05 9.50
N ILE A 39 -12.30 -10.60 8.95
CA ILE A 39 -13.66 -10.09 9.18
C ILE A 39 -13.98 -10.03 10.67
N SER A 40 -14.65 -8.97 11.10
CA SER A 40 -14.97 -8.71 12.51
C SER A 40 -16.03 -9.64 13.08
N THR A 41 -16.89 -10.21 12.24
CA THR A 41 -17.96 -11.11 12.66
C THR A 41 -17.68 -12.55 12.24
N LEU A 42 -17.92 -13.50 13.15
CA LEU A 42 -17.62 -14.91 12.94
C LEU A 42 -18.89 -15.71 12.58
N THR A 43 -18.71 -16.74 11.76
CA THR A 43 -19.77 -17.73 11.45
C THR A 43 -20.21 -18.48 12.71
N ARG A 44 -19.27 -18.70 13.66
CA ARG A 44 -19.55 -19.18 15.00
C ARG A 44 -19.46 -18.00 15.96
N PRO A 45 -20.59 -17.34 16.29
CA PRO A 45 -20.58 -16.15 17.12
C PRO A 45 -19.97 -16.43 18.49
N LEU A 46 -19.17 -15.49 18.96
CA LEU A 46 -18.68 -15.50 20.34
C LEU A 46 -19.79 -15.15 21.32
N ALA A 47 -19.60 -15.54 22.58
CA ALA A 47 -20.46 -15.11 23.65
C ALA A 47 -20.37 -13.59 23.86
N SER A 48 -21.50 -12.97 24.06
CA SER A 48 -21.63 -11.53 24.34
C SER A 48 -22.74 -11.34 25.37
N VAL A 49 -23.04 -10.10 25.67
CA VAL A 49 -24.12 -9.73 26.61
C VAL A 49 -25.00 -8.63 25.99
N ASP A 50 -26.28 -8.69 26.31
CA ASP A 50 -27.18 -7.59 25.98
C ASP A 50 -26.89 -6.40 26.90
N ILE A 51 -26.72 -5.21 26.34
CA ILE A 51 -26.35 -4.03 27.13
C ILE A 51 -27.46 -3.57 28.09
N ALA A 52 -28.71 -3.73 27.68
CA ALA A 52 -29.87 -3.31 28.47
C ALA A 52 -30.22 -4.31 29.55
N THR A 53 -30.33 -5.58 29.19
CA THR A 53 -30.74 -6.67 30.14
C THR A 53 -29.58 -7.28 30.89
N LYS A 54 -28.32 -7.11 30.40
CA LYS A 54 -27.09 -7.73 30.89
C LYS A 54 -27.10 -9.27 30.84
N GLU A 55 -28.03 -9.84 30.10
CA GLU A 55 -28.13 -11.27 29.90
C GLU A 55 -27.14 -11.80 28.85
N PRO A 56 -26.66 -13.05 29.01
CA PRO A 56 -25.79 -13.66 27.99
C PRO A 56 -26.50 -13.74 26.62
N ARG A 57 -25.81 -13.32 25.57
CA ARG A 57 -26.32 -13.36 24.19
C ARG A 57 -25.19 -13.77 23.25
N LYS A 58 -25.53 -14.33 22.09
CA LYS A 58 -24.56 -14.56 21.03
C LYS A 58 -24.30 -13.25 20.28
N ALA A 59 -23.06 -13.00 19.91
CA ALA A 59 -22.68 -11.85 19.08
C ALA A 59 -23.42 -11.90 17.74
N PHE A 60 -23.75 -10.72 17.22
CA PHE A 60 -24.42 -10.58 15.93
C PHE A 60 -23.46 -10.86 14.79
N LYS A 61 -23.93 -11.51 13.73
CA LYS A 61 -23.18 -11.73 12.49
C LYS A 61 -23.70 -10.80 11.41
N GLU A 62 -22.83 -9.93 10.92
CA GLU A 62 -23.13 -9.11 9.75
C GLU A 62 -22.63 -9.78 8.47
N ARG A 63 -23.28 -9.45 7.36
CA ARG A 63 -22.82 -9.84 6.03
C ARG A 63 -21.53 -9.08 5.72
N SER A 64 -20.51 -9.82 5.34
CA SER A 64 -19.24 -9.24 4.87
C SER A 64 -18.60 -10.17 3.84
N ASP A 65 -17.69 -9.62 3.05
CA ASP A 65 -16.91 -10.43 2.12
C ASP A 65 -16.03 -11.42 2.88
N ILE A 66 -15.91 -12.64 2.34
CA ILE A 66 -15.10 -13.70 2.96
C ILE A 66 -13.63 -13.30 2.97
N CYS A 67 -13.15 -12.69 1.87
CA CYS A 67 -11.79 -12.19 1.74
C CYS A 67 -11.77 -10.96 0.86
N ALA A 68 -11.33 -9.83 1.40
CA ALA A 68 -11.18 -8.56 0.67
C ALA A 68 -9.73 -8.23 0.31
N VAL A 69 -8.79 -9.17 0.50
CA VAL A 69 -7.35 -8.93 0.24
C VAL A 69 -7.06 -8.55 -1.20
N PRO A 70 -7.61 -9.21 -2.25
CA PRO A 70 -7.36 -8.80 -3.63
C PRO A 70 -7.84 -7.37 -3.93
N ALA A 71 -9.02 -7.00 -3.46
CA ALA A 71 -9.56 -5.65 -3.61
C ALA A 71 -8.72 -4.63 -2.82
N ALA A 72 -8.33 -4.97 -1.59
CA ALA A 72 -7.49 -4.13 -0.74
C ALA A 72 -6.10 -3.88 -1.37
N ALA A 73 -5.53 -4.85 -2.08
CA ALA A 73 -4.26 -4.69 -2.79
C ALA A 73 -4.36 -3.60 -3.87
N VAL A 74 -5.41 -3.59 -4.66
CA VAL A 74 -5.65 -2.57 -5.70
C VAL A 74 -5.88 -1.18 -5.08
N VAL A 75 -6.65 -1.10 -4.02
CA VAL A 75 -6.89 0.16 -3.29
C VAL A 75 -5.59 0.69 -2.68
N ALA A 76 -4.78 -0.18 -2.07
CA ALA A 76 -3.49 0.21 -1.50
C ALA A 76 -2.51 0.72 -2.55
N GLU A 77 -2.44 0.07 -3.71
CA GLU A 77 -1.62 0.52 -4.85
C GLU A 77 -2.05 1.92 -5.31
N ALA A 78 -3.35 2.14 -5.50
CA ALA A 78 -3.87 3.44 -5.89
C ALA A 78 -3.58 4.54 -4.85
N ALA A 79 -3.72 4.24 -3.56
CA ALA A 79 -3.41 5.17 -2.48
C ALA A 79 -1.92 5.54 -2.44
N VAL A 80 -1.03 4.57 -2.61
CA VAL A 80 0.42 4.81 -2.69
C VAL A 80 0.77 5.63 -3.91
N ALA A 81 0.20 5.31 -5.08
CA ALA A 81 0.41 6.07 -6.31
C ALA A 81 -0.03 7.53 -6.18
N PHE A 82 -1.14 7.80 -5.51
CA PHE A 82 -1.61 9.15 -5.24
C PHE A 82 -0.61 9.95 -4.39
N VAL A 83 -0.11 9.37 -3.31
CA VAL A 83 0.89 10.01 -2.44
C VAL A 83 2.20 10.27 -3.18
N LEU A 84 2.65 9.33 -4.01
CA LEU A 84 3.85 9.50 -4.83
C LEU A 84 3.68 10.59 -5.88
N ALA A 85 2.52 10.67 -6.54
CA ALA A 85 2.22 11.71 -7.49
C ALA A 85 2.22 13.10 -6.83
N GLN A 86 1.66 13.22 -5.63
CA GLN A 86 1.70 14.45 -4.84
C GLN A 86 3.14 14.86 -4.53
N ALA A 87 3.97 13.93 -4.07
CA ALA A 87 5.38 14.19 -3.78
C ALA A 87 6.19 14.58 -5.03
N MET A 88 5.88 14.00 -6.19
CA MET A 88 6.49 14.36 -7.47
C MET A 88 6.16 15.80 -7.86
N VAL A 89 4.88 16.17 -7.81
CA VAL A 89 4.44 17.54 -8.14
C VAL A 89 5.03 18.54 -7.16
N GLU A 90 5.11 18.22 -5.89
CA GLU A 90 5.71 19.07 -4.86
C GLU A 90 7.21 19.28 -5.11
N LYS A 91 7.93 18.24 -5.52
CA LYS A 91 9.38 18.29 -5.75
C LYS A 91 9.75 18.94 -7.08
N PHE A 92 9.08 18.61 -8.16
CA PHE A 92 9.44 19.01 -9.52
C PHE A 92 8.57 20.16 -10.05
N GLY A 93 7.38 20.36 -9.52
CA GLY A 93 6.42 21.36 -9.99
C GLY A 93 5.84 21.01 -11.37
N GLY A 94 5.23 22.03 -12.00
CA GLY A 94 4.68 21.93 -13.35
C GLY A 94 3.15 22.01 -13.38
N ASP A 95 2.64 22.69 -14.41
CA ASP A 95 1.21 22.85 -14.65
C ASP A 95 0.65 21.82 -15.65
N SER A 96 1.53 21.04 -16.26
CA SER A 96 1.20 19.99 -17.20
C SER A 96 2.14 18.78 -17.03
N ILE A 97 1.74 17.66 -17.61
CA ILE A 97 2.59 16.44 -17.61
C ILE A 97 3.90 16.70 -18.36
N GLU A 98 3.86 17.42 -19.47
CA GLU A 98 5.06 17.76 -20.24
C GLU A 98 6.06 18.59 -19.43
N HIS A 99 5.57 19.53 -18.60
CA HIS A 99 6.42 20.31 -17.70
C HIS A 99 7.03 19.45 -16.62
N LEU A 100 6.26 18.51 -16.06
CA LEU A 100 6.73 17.59 -15.04
C LEU A 100 7.82 16.65 -15.59
N ASP A 101 7.58 16.04 -16.75
CA ASP A 101 8.54 15.15 -17.42
C ASP A 101 9.84 15.88 -17.73
N ALA A 102 9.78 17.09 -18.28
CA ALA A 102 10.95 17.90 -18.55
C ALA A 102 11.74 18.29 -17.27
N ALA A 103 11.05 18.41 -16.14
CA ALA A 103 11.70 18.69 -14.85
C ALA A 103 12.36 17.45 -14.24
N VAL A 104 11.78 16.26 -14.47
CA VAL A 104 12.34 14.98 -14.00
C VAL A 104 13.58 14.58 -14.79
N GLU A 105 13.66 14.91 -16.09
CA GLU A 105 14.79 14.59 -16.97
C GLU A 105 16.03 15.48 -16.74
N ARG A 106 15.92 16.56 -15.98
CA ARG A 106 17.04 17.48 -15.65
C ARG A 106 17.86 16.96 -14.47
#